data_eb162ca7bdcb2a06826f6ecc7771b49d
#
_entry.id   eb162ca7bdcb2a06826f6ecc7771b49d
#
_cell.length_a   1.000
_cell.length_b   1.000
_cell.length_c   1.000
_cell.angle_alpha   90.00
_cell.angle_beta   90.00
_cell.angle_gamma   90.00
#
_symmetry.space_group_name_H-M   'P 1'
#
loop_
_entity.id
_entity.type
_entity.pdbx_description
1 polymer ?
#
loop_
_entity_poly.entity_id
_entity_poly.type
_entity_poly.pdbx_seq_one_letter_code
_entity_poly.pdbx_strand_id
1 'polypeptide(L)'
;MALTSEQLTLVQTSWAKVVPIANVAADLFYGKLFELDPALRPLFPDEMVYQKSKLMKMLDLAVNGLTNLDELVPKVQNLGRRHAVYFKVTPPMYATVGAALLDTLEKGLGDSWDEAHKEAWTVVYGVLSSTMIDAGEVGEHKEAH
;
A
#
# COMPACT_ATOMS: atom_id res chain seq x y z
N MET A 1 -7.44 15.05 6.71
CA MET A 1 -6.05 15.40 6.42
C MET A 1 -5.87 15.44 4.91
N ALA A 2 -5.40 16.55 4.41
CA ALA A 2 -5.28 16.74 2.98
C ALA A 2 -3.84 16.55 2.52
N LEU A 3 -3.68 15.87 1.40
CA LEU A 3 -2.41 15.74 0.71
C LEU A 3 -2.12 17.07 0.02
N THR A 4 -0.96 17.66 0.28
CA THR A 4 -0.60 18.91 -0.39
C THR A 4 -0.19 18.65 -1.84
N SER A 5 -0.22 19.70 -2.67
CA SER A 5 0.23 19.59 -4.06
C SER A 5 1.69 19.15 -4.15
N GLU A 6 2.53 19.65 -3.25
CA GLU A 6 3.94 19.24 -3.18
C GLU A 6 4.08 17.76 -2.84
N GLN A 7 3.30 17.29 -1.86
CA GLN A 7 3.32 15.89 -1.45
C GLN A 7 2.84 14.99 -2.59
N LEU A 8 1.78 15.39 -3.28
CA LEU A 8 1.28 14.66 -4.44
C LEU A 8 2.37 14.52 -5.51
N THR A 9 3.06 15.62 -5.81
CA THR A 9 4.14 15.62 -6.80
C THR A 9 5.27 14.69 -6.36
N LEU A 10 5.68 14.76 -5.08
CA LEU A 10 6.74 13.90 -4.55
C LEU A 10 6.38 12.43 -4.68
N VAL A 11 5.15 12.07 -4.34
CA VAL A 11 4.68 10.68 -4.42
C VAL A 11 4.68 10.21 -5.88
N GLN A 12 4.09 10.98 -6.78
CA GLN A 12 3.97 10.57 -8.19
C GLN A 12 5.30 10.53 -8.91
N THR A 13 6.19 11.49 -8.67
CA THR A 13 7.50 11.51 -9.32
C THR A 13 8.41 10.41 -8.79
N SER A 14 8.37 10.14 -7.49
CA SER A 14 9.16 9.05 -6.91
C SER A 14 8.63 7.69 -7.36
N TRP A 15 7.31 7.53 -7.43
CA TRP A 15 6.70 6.29 -7.93
C TRP A 15 7.13 6.00 -9.37
N ALA A 16 7.20 7.04 -10.20
CA ALA A 16 7.65 6.88 -11.59
C ALA A 16 9.08 6.31 -11.66
N LYS A 17 9.90 6.58 -10.66
CA LYS A 17 11.26 6.02 -10.58
C LYS A 17 11.26 4.56 -10.11
N VAL A 18 10.25 4.14 -9.37
CA VAL A 18 10.12 2.77 -8.86
C VAL A 18 9.56 1.83 -9.95
N VAL A 19 8.68 2.33 -10.80
CA VAL A 19 8.03 1.51 -11.84
C VAL A 19 9.03 0.69 -12.67
N PRO A 20 10.16 1.27 -13.16
CA PRO A 20 11.12 0.49 -13.93
C PRO A 20 11.80 -0.65 -13.15
N ILE A 21 11.79 -0.57 -11.82
CA ILE A 21 12.38 -1.61 -10.96
C ILE A 21 11.31 -2.32 -10.15
N ALA A 22 10.08 -2.42 -10.69
CA ALA A 22 8.94 -2.97 -9.98
C ALA A 22 9.21 -4.37 -9.42
N ASN A 23 9.90 -5.23 -10.18
CA ASN A 23 10.20 -6.58 -9.72
C ASN A 23 11.10 -6.57 -8.48
N VAL A 24 12.13 -5.73 -8.48
CA VAL A 24 13.03 -5.58 -7.34
C VAL A 24 12.28 -4.99 -6.15
N ALA A 25 11.45 -3.96 -6.41
CA ALA A 25 10.67 -3.31 -5.36
C ALA A 25 9.71 -4.31 -4.69
N ALA A 26 9.03 -5.16 -5.49
CA ALA A 26 8.13 -6.16 -4.93
C ALA A 26 8.87 -7.18 -4.07
N ASP A 27 10.05 -7.61 -4.52
CA ASP A 27 10.89 -8.54 -3.74
C ASP A 27 11.31 -7.92 -2.41
N LEU A 28 11.74 -6.65 -2.44
CA LEU A 28 12.13 -5.93 -1.23
C LEU A 28 10.95 -5.78 -0.27
N PHE A 29 9.78 -5.47 -0.82
CA PHE A 29 8.57 -5.29 -0.02
C PHE A 29 8.19 -6.55 0.74
N TYR A 30 8.04 -7.67 0.04
CA TYR A 30 7.63 -8.91 0.69
C TYR A 30 8.71 -9.47 1.59
N GLY A 31 9.99 -9.30 1.23
CA GLY A 31 11.10 -9.68 2.09
C GLY A 31 11.05 -8.94 3.42
N LYS A 32 10.83 -7.64 3.38
CA LYS A 32 10.73 -6.82 4.60
C LYS A 32 9.45 -7.13 5.38
N LEU A 33 8.33 -7.32 4.68
CA LEU A 33 7.06 -7.64 5.32
C LEU A 33 7.18 -8.91 6.18
N PHE A 34 7.75 -9.96 5.62
CA PHE A 34 7.89 -11.24 6.32
C PHE A 34 8.99 -11.22 7.38
N GLU A 35 9.96 -10.32 7.25
CA GLU A 35 10.96 -10.06 8.29
C GLU A 35 10.31 -9.39 9.50
N LEU A 36 9.45 -8.40 9.25
CA LEU A 36 8.76 -7.66 10.31
C LEU A 36 7.72 -8.51 11.02
N ASP A 37 7.03 -9.37 10.28
CA ASP A 37 5.99 -10.23 10.84
C ASP A 37 5.97 -11.58 10.10
N PRO A 38 6.77 -12.55 10.56
CA PRO A 38 6.80 -13.87 9.92
C PRO A 38 5.46 -14.59 9.90
N ALA A 39 4.55 -14.24 10.81
CA ALA A 39 3.22 -14.85 10.89
C ALA A 39 2.37 -14.54 9.66
N LEU A 40 2.73 -13.51 8.89
CA LEU A 40 2.00 -13.16 7.67
C LEU A 40 2.32 -14.09 6.50
N ARG A 41 3.47 -14.77 6.51
CA ARG A 41 3.87 -15.62 5.39
C ARG A 41 2.84 -16.68 5.02
N PRO A 42 2.24 -17.41 5.98
CA PRO A 42 1.23 -18.42 5.65
C PRO A 42 -0.04 -17.88 5.00
N LEU A 43 -0.28 -16.56 5.07
CA LEU A 43 -1.45 -15.96 4.44
C LEU A 43 -1.30 -15.84 2.91
N PHE A 44 -0.10 -16.09 2.40
CA PHE A 44 0.23 -15.96 0.99
C PHE A 44 0.59 -17.33 0.40
N PRO A 45 0.40 -17.52 -0.93
CA PRO A 45 0.79 -18.77 -1.57
C PRO A 45 2.31 -18.92 -1.63
N ASP A 46 2.79 -20.13 -1.83
CA ASP A 46 4.23 -20.38 -1.98
C ASP A 46 4.79 -19.66 -3.21
N GLU A 47 4.04 -19.68 -4.32
CA GLU A 47 4.41 -18.97 -5.53
C GLU A 47 3.89 -17.53 -5.47
N MET A 48 4.82 -16.57 -5.46
CA MET A 48 4.51 -15.16 -5.24
C MET A 48 4.54 -14.29 -6.49
N VAL A 49 4.86 -14.83 -7.65
CA VAL A 49 4.98 -14.03 -8.89
C VAL A 49 3.70 -13.24 -9.17
N TYR A 50 2.57 -13.93 -9.13
CA TYR A 50 1.27 -13.29 -9.38
C TYR A 50 0.94 -12.26 -8.30
N GLN A 51 1.20 -12.59 -7.03
CA GLN A 51 0.92 -11.69 -5.90
C GLN A 51 1.75 -10.41 -5.99
N LYS A 52 3.04 -10.52 -6.34
CA LYS A 52 3.92 -9.38 -6.52
C LYS A 52 3.44 -8.48 -7.66
N SER A 53 3.00 -9.08 -8.76
CA SER A 53 2.45 -8.33 -9.89
C SER A 53 1.19 -7.57 -9.49
N LYS A 54 0.30 -8.21 -8.73
CA LYS A 54 -0.94 -7.57 -8.25
C LYS A 54 -0.63 -6.38 -7.34
N LEU A 55 0.34 -6.54 -6.45
CA LEU A 55 0.75 -5.46 -5.55
C LEU A 55 1.19 -4.23 -6.35
N MET A 56 2.08 -4.43 -7.32
CA MET A 56 2.62 -3.31 -8.09
C MET A 56 1.54 -2.62 -8.93
N LYS A 57 0.63 -3.39 -9.51
CA LYS A 57 -0.49 -2.84 -10.28
C LYS A 57 -1.44 -2.04 -9.38
N MET A 58 -1.69 -2.53 -8.17
CA MET A 58 -2.57 -1.85 -7.23
C MET A 58 -1.95 -0.55 -6.73
N LEU A 59 -0.65 -0.56 -6.41
CA LEU A 59 0.05 0.66 -6.01
C LEU A 59 0.06 1.68 -7.14
N ASP A 60 0.27 1.23 -8.38
CA ASP A 60 0.24 2.10 -9.56
C ASP A 60 -1.14 2.74 -9.73
N LEU A 61 -2.19 1.96 -9.60
CA LEU A 61 -3.56 2.45 -9.66
C LEU A 61 -3.80 3.51 -8.56
N ALA A 62 -3.37 3.22 -7.34
CA ALA A 62 -3.59 4.13 -6.22
C ALA A 62 -2.84 5.45 -6.40
N VAL A 63 -1.56 5.38 -6.76
CA VAL A 63 -0.73 6.58 -6.94
C VAL A 63 -1.27 7.45 -8.07
N ASN A 64 -1.57 6.84 -9.22
CA ASN A 64 -2.09 7.59 -10.36
C ASN A 64 -3.50 8.12 -10.11
N GLY A 65 -4.28 7.44 -9.27
CA GLY A 65 -5.63 7.85 -8.91
C GLY A 65 -5.69 8.99 -7.90
N LEU A 66 -4.57 9.38 -7.30
CA LEU A 66 -4.57 10.47 -6.32
C LEU A 66 -5.02 11.81 -6.89
N THR A 67 -4.95 11.98 -8.21
CA THR A 67 -5.45 13.17 -8.88
C THR A 67 -6.96 13.13 -9.15
N ASN A 68 -7.59 11.98 -8.92
CA ASN A 68 -9.04 11.81 -9.09
C ASN A 68 -9.58 10.92 -7.97
N LEU A 69 -9.70 11.50 -6.79
CA LEU A 69 -10.14 10.77 -5.59
C LEU A 69 -11.57 10.26 -5.70
N ASP A 70 -12.45 10.94 -6.45
CA ASP A 70 -13.82 10.52 -6.64
C ASP A 70 -13.91 9.13 -7.29
N GLU A 71 -12.99 8.82 -8.20
CA GLU A 71 -12.91 7.50 -8.81
C GLU A 71 -12.11 6.52 -7.96
N LEU A 72 -11.06 7.00 -7.29
CA LEU A 72 -10.15 6.14 -6.54
C LEU A 72 -10.79 5.60 -5.27
N VAL A 73 -11.45 6.44 -4.49
CA VAL A 73 -11.96 6.07 -3.16
C VAL A 73 -12.87 4.84 -3.20
N PRO A 74 -13.87 4.73 -4.11
CA PRO A 74 -14.70 3.52 -4.16
C PRO A 74 -13.90 2.25 -4.42
N LYS A 75 -12.85 2.33 -5.25
CA LYS A 75 -12.01 1.17 -5.55
C LYS A 75 -11.21 0.74 -4.33
N VAL A 76 -10.66 1.70 -3.59
CA VAL A 76 -9.91 1.44 -2.36
C VAL A 76 -10.82 0.87 -1.28
N GLN A 77 -12.04 1.40 -1.16
CA GLN A 77 -13.03 0.88 -0.22
C GLN A 77 -13.37 -0.58 -0.52
N ASN A 78 -13.60 -0.90 -1.79
CA ASN A 78 -13.88 -2.28 -2.20
C ASN A 78 -12.70 -3.21 -1.89
N LEU A 79 -11.49 -2.75 -2.13
CA LEU A 79 -10.28 -3.49 -1.79
C LEU A 79 -10.19 -3.76 -0.28
N GLY A 80 -10.50 -2.74 0.53
CA GLY A 80 -10.50 -2.87 1.99
C GLY A 80 -11.50 -3.90 2.48
N ARG A 81 -12.70 -3.89 1.93
CA ARG A 81 -13.73 -4.88 2.28
C ARG A 81 -13.26 -6.29 1.95
N ARG A 82 -12.64 -6.49 0.78
CA ARG A 82 -12.15 -7.82 0.39
C ARG A 82 -11.01 -8.28 1.29
N HIS A 83 -10.13 -7.35 1.68
CA HIS A 83 -9.04 -7.68 2.61
C HIS A 83 -9.58 -8.15 3.97
N ALA A 84 -10.60 -7.46 4.49
CA ALA A 84 -11.19 -7.81 5.77
C ALA A 84 -11.93 -9.15 5.70
N VAL A 85 -12.76 -9.34 4.67
CA VAL A 85 -13.65 -10.50 4.55
C VAL A 85 -12.88 -11.77 4.16
N TYR A 86 -12.04 -11.67 3.12
CA TYR A 86 -11.39 -12.87 2.57
C TYR A 86 -10.02 -13.17 3.20
N PHE A 87 -9.30 -12.13 3.63
CA PHE A 87 -7.94 -12.30 4.15
C PHE A 87 -7.82 -12.02 5.65
N LYS A 88 -8.89 -11.57 6.28
CA LYS A 88 -8.92 -11.27 7.72
C LYS A 88 -7.83 -10.28 8.15
N VAL A 89 -7.53 -9.30 7.30
CA VAL A 89 -6.51 -8.30 7.58
C VAL A 89 -6.99 -7.36 8.69
N THR A 90 -6.17 -7.20 9.72
CA THR A 90 -6.49 -6.36 10.89
C THR A 90 -5.74 -5.02 10.81
N PRO A 91 -6.20 -3.99 11.54
CA PRO A 91 -5.49 -2.70 11.55
C PRO A 91 -3.99 -2.78 11.86
N PRO A 92 -3.52 -3.60 12.85
CA PRO A 92 -2.07 -3.73 13.06
C PRO A 92 -1.31 -4.26 11.85
N MET A 93 -1.94 -5.09 11.03
CA MET A 93 -1.31 -5.60 9.80
C MET A 93 -1.08 -4.47 8.80
N TYR A 94 -1.98 -3.50 8.74
CA TYR A 94 -1.79 -2.33 7.87
C TYR A 94 -0.57 -1.51 8.29
N ALA A 95 -0.31 -1.39 9.58
CA ALA A 95 0.87 -0.68 10.07
C ALA A 95 2.16 -1.40 9.64
N THR A 96 2.17 -2.73 9.71
CA THR A 96 3.31 -3.54 9.28
C THR A 96 3.55 -3.38 7.77
N VAL A 97 2.47 -3.40 6.98
CA VAL A 97 2.55 -3.18 5.53
C VAL A 97 3.10 -1.80 5.22
N GLY A 98 2.65 -0.77 5.96
CA GLY A 98 3.15 0.58 5.78
C GLY A 98 4.64 0.70 6.05
N ALA A 99 5.12 0.06 7.11
CA ALA A 99 6.54 0.06 7.43
C ALA A 99 7.35 -0.63 6.33
N ALA A 100 6.86 -1.76 5.81
CA ALA A 100 7.52 -2.46 4.71
C ALA A 100 7.57 -1.62 3.43
N LEU A 101 6.48 -0.91 3.14
CA LEU A 101 6.40 -0.04 1.97
C LEU A 101 7.43 1.10 2.05
N LEU A 102 7.48 1.79 3.19
CA LEU A 102 8.43 2.89 3.36
C LEU A 102 9.88 2.42 3.25
N ASP A 103 10.19 1.27 3.85
CA ASP A 103 11.52 0.68 3.74
C ASP A 103 11.90 0.35 2.29
N THR A 104 10.95 -0.20 1.55
CA THR A 104 11.12 -0.52 0.13
C THR A 104 11.41 0.72 -0.70
N LEU A 105 10.64 1.77 -0.47
CA LEU A 105 10.82 3.04 -1.20
C LEU A 105 12.17 3.66 -0.89
N GLU A 106 12.59 3.63 0.37
CA GLU A 106 13.90 4.16 0.77
C GLU A 106 15.02 3.42 0.05
N LYS A 107 14.96 2.09 0.02
CA LYS A 107 15.98 1.28 -0.64
C LYS A 107 15.96 1.44 -2.15
N GLY A 108 14.76 1.49 -2.73
CA GLY A 108 14.61 1.61 -4.18
C GLY A 108 14.99 2.96 -4.73
N LEU A 109 14.76 4.02 -3.97
CA LEU A 109 15.05 5.38 -4.39
C LEU A 109 16.45 5.86 -3.99
N GLY A 110 17.06 5.24 -2.97
CA GLY A 110 18.41 5.58 -2.55
C GLY A 110 18.58 7.07 -2.26
N ASP A 111 19.49 7.72 -2.97
CA ASP A 111 19.79 9.14 -2.78
C ASP A 111 18.62 10.07 -3.10
N SER A 112 17.63 9.60 -3.84
CA SER A 112 16.40 10.38 -4.15
C SER A 112 15.44 10.41 -2.98
N TRP A 113 15.62 9.58 -1.97
CA TRP A 113 14.73 9.50 -0.80
C TRP A 113 15.22 10.47 0.28
N ASP A 114 14.30 11.26 0.82
CA ASP A 114 14.57 12.19 1.91
C ASP A 114 13.36 12.27 2.84
N GLU A 115 13.44 13.10 3.87
CA GLU A 115 12.39 13.24 4.86
C GLU A 115 11.09 13.73 4.23
N ALA A 116 11.15 14.61 3.24
CA ALA A 116 9.96 15.11 2.55
C ALA A 116 9.22 13.99 1.82
N HIS A 117 9.96 13.07 1.18
CA HIS A 117 9.38 11.89 0.54
C HIS A 117 8.73 10.96 1.57
N LYS A 118 9.42 10.75 2.69
CA LYS A 118 8.90 9.91 3.76
C LYS A 118 7.58 10.45 4.30
N GLU A 119 7.50 11.75 4.55
CA GLU A 119 6.27 12.39 5.01
C GLU A 119 5.15 12.26 3.99
N ALA A 120 5.45 12.53 2.71
CA ALA A 120 4.46 12.47 1.65
C ALA A 120 3.87 11.06 1.52
N TRP A 121 4.72 10.05 1.49
CA TRP A 121 4.27 8.65 1.40
C TRP A 121 3.54 8.20 2.66
N THR A 122 3.94 8.69 3.83
CA THR A 122 3.24 8.40 5.09
C THR A 122 1.83 8.94 5.05
N VAL A 123 1.64 10.17 4.57
CA VAL A 123 0.30 10.77 4.42
C VAL A 123 -0.56 9.96 3.44
N VAL A 124 -0.02 9.64 2.27
CA VAL A 124 -0.74 8.87 1.25
C VAL A 124 -1.13 7.50 1.79
N TYR A 125 -0.19 6.79 2.37
CA TYR A 125 -0.48 5.46 2.92
C TYR A 125 -1.50 5.54 4.05
N GLY A 126 -1.41 6.56 4.89
CA GLY A 126 -2.37 6.79 5.98
C GLY A 126 -3.79 6.95 5.46
N VAL A 127 -3.97 7.75 4.40
CA VAL A 127 -5.28 7.96 3.79
C VAL A 127 -5.80 6.65 3.18
N LEU A 128 -4.95 5.95 2.44
CA LEU A 128 -5.35 4.70 1.79
C LEU A 128 -5.69 3.61 2.82
N SER A 129 -4.84 3.43 3.83
CA SER A 129 -5.07 2.41 4.84
C SER A 129 -6.29 2.72 5.70
N SER A 130 -6.50 3.98 6.09
CA SER A 130 -7.69 4.38 6.84
C SER A 130 -8.97 4.10 6.05
N THR A 131 -8.96 4.42 4.76
CA THR A 131 -10.10 4.17 3.87
C THR A 131 -10.40 2.67 3.80
N MET A 132 -9.36 1.84 3.69
CA MET A 132 -9.51 0.39 3.62
C MET A 132 -10.00 -0.18 4.95
N ILE A 133 -9.45 0.26 6.06
CA ILE A 133 -9.84 -0.20 7.40
C ILE A 133 -11.31 0.12 7.65
N ASP A 134 -11.70 1.37 7.42
CA ASP A 134 -13.07 1.82 7.66
C ASP A 134 -14.06 1.04 6.80
N ALA A 135 -13.74 0.85 5.52
CA ALA A 135 -14.60 0.09 4.60
C ALA A 135 -14.68 -1.38 5.00
N GLY A 136 -13.56 -1.94 5.47
CA GLY A 136 -13.50 -3.33 5.93
C GLY A 136 -14.35 -3.57 7.17
N GLU A 137 -14.35 -2.64 8.11
CA GLU A 137 -15.18 -2.73 9.30
C GLU A 137 -16.66 -2.71 8.95
N VAL A 138 -17.07 -1.83 8.05
CA VAL A 138 -18.46 -1.75 7.58
C VAL A 138 -18.85 -3.05 6.85
N GLY A 139 -17.96 -3.54 5.96
CA GLY A 139 -18.22 -4.76 5.21
C GLY A 139 -18.29 -5.98 6.11
N GLU A 140 -17.36 -6.08 7.06
CA GLU A 140 -17.35 -7.17 8.04
C GLU A 140 -18.60 -7.14 8.91
N HIS A 141 -19.00 -5.95 9.34
CA HIS A 141 -20.20 -5.78 10.14
C HIS A 141 -21.46 -6.22 9.38
N LYS A 142 -21.54 -5.90 8.10
CA LYS A 142 -22.64 -6.34 7.23
C LYS A 142 -22.66 -7.85 7.09
N GLU A 143 -21.50 -8.47 6.97
CA GLU A 143 -21.38 -9.92 6.86
C GLU A 143 -21.84 -10.63 8.13
N ALA A 144 -21.68 -9.98 9.29
CA ALA A 144 -22.08 -10.53 10.57
C ALA A 144 -23.60 -10.57 10.76
N HIS A 145 -24.33 -9.84 9.94
CA HIS A 145 -25.79 -9.80 9.94
C HIS A 145 -26.36 -10.61 8.80
#